data_195155879c763905edcbed5ac5df8298
#
_entry.id   195155879c763905edcbed5ac5df8298
#
_cell.length_a   1.000
_cell.length_b   1.000
_cell.length_c   1.000
_cell.angle_alpha   90.00
_cell.angle_beta   90.00
_cell.angle_gamma   90.00
#
_symmetry.space_group_name_H-M   'P 1'
#
loop_
_entity.id
_entity.type
_entity.pdbx_description
1 polymer ?
#
loop_
_entity_poly.entity_id
_entity_poly.type
_entity_poly.pdbx_seq_one_letter_code
_entity_poly.pdbx_strand_id
1 'polypeptide(L)'
;MKIWKKTLAAVLAGMLCIISMPQVQPLLPVFSAAAAEETGTVGALTYTLKSDRAIITQCDKNAEEVEIPSEIAGKPVLQIAERAFLSHEKLTRVVIPDTVRTIENLAFSHCSQLQKVTLPKYLVTIGSNCFSYCAQLEELDVPKTVKNIGHSAFYGTAWLKQKQAENPLVQVNHILIDANACTDTTIVVPDGVTEIGGYAFSVLVQLREVVLPDSVTKIGSGAFWQCLKLEKIQIPDGVTTIESRAFYVCEALQELEIPAGVTQLPERVFSCCANLEKLTIRGTLTEIGEAAFSDCPKLAEIYTTMSEADWNAIPVGAENEPLEQATIHYNSILEELLLADLDNSGSVDSTDVFYILLGVAQNAVGMDSGWTPAQEKAADIDGSGAVDSTDVFYVLLYIARNSAGIPTTWEDIV
;
A
#
# COMPACT_ATOMS: atom_id res chain seq x y z
N MET A 1 -49.37 -35.18 40.00
CA MET A 1 -50.53 -36.12 40.03
C MET A 1 -50.48 -36.92 38.75
N LYS A 2 -50.09 -38.16 38.89
CA LYS A 2 -50.63 -39.42 38.34
C LYS A 2 -50.63 -39.54 36.80
N ILE A 3 -49.74 -40.36 36.21
CA ILE A 3 -49.87 -41.87 36.10
C ILE A 3 -50.72 -42.18 34.85
N TRP A 4 -50.31 -42.95 33.82
CA TRP A 4 -49.98 -44.38 33.71
C TRP A 4 -49.64 -44.67 32.26
N LYS A 5 -48.57 -45.27 31.84
CA LYS A 5 -48.21 -46.71 31.82
C LYS A 5 -49.09 -47.61 30.93
N LYS A 6 -48.34 -48.34 30.09
CA LYS A 6 -48.62 -49.73 29.59
C LYS A 6 -49.39 -49.82 28.26
N THR A 7 -49.16 -50.72 27.38
CA THR A 7 -48.35 -51.94 27.21
C THR A 7 -48.52 -52.43 25.77
N LEU A 8 -47.51 -52.98 25.22
CA LEU A 8 -47.24 -54.38 24.80
C LEU A 8 -47.85 -54.85 23.48
N ALA A 9 -46.98 -55.15 22.59
CA ALA A 9 -46.63 -56.48 22.02
C ALA A 9 -47.42 -57.07 20.87
N ALA A 10 -46.64 -57.46 19.96
CA ALA A 10 -46.64 -58.67 19.14
C ALA A 10 -47.46 -58.64 17.81
N VAL A 11 -47.09 -59.17 16.69
CA VAL A 11 -46.37 -60.38 16.35
C VAL A 11 -46.01 -60.41 14.88
N LEU A 12 -44.77 -60.75 14.60
CA LEU A 12 -44.24 -61.67 13.59
C LEU A 12 -44.72 -61.72 12.14
N ALA A 13 -43.75 -61.70 11.33
CA ALA A 13 -43.37 -62.60 10.23
C ALA A 13 -43.39 -61.99 8.81
N GLY A 14 -42.23 -62.07 8.22
CA GLY A 14 -42.16 -62.38 6.85
C GLY A 14 -41.22 -61.59 5.97
N MET A 15 -40.13 -62.21 5.68
CA MET A 15 -39.23 -62.11 4.50
C MET A 15 -37.95 -61.32 4.65
N LEU A 16 -36.91 -62.12 4.86
CA LEU A 16 -35.51 -61.78 4.51
C LEU A 16 -35.44 -61.42 3.03
N CYS A 17 -35.03 -60.22 2.75
CA CYS A 17 -34.28 -59.88 1.55
C CYS A 17 -32.94 -59.31 2.01
N ILE A 18 -31.91 -60.11 1.93
CA ILE A 18 -30.52 -59.72 2.13
C ILE A 18 -30.12 -58.90 0.91
N ILE A 19 -30.17 -57.55 1.05
CA ILE A 19 -29.48 -56.66 0.10
C ILE A 19 -28.15 -56.33 0.80
N SER A 20 -27.07 -56.89 0.29
CA SER A 20 -25.71 -56.58 0.68
C SER A 20 -25.43 -55.11 0.30
N MET A 21 -25.48 -54.22 1.30
CA MET A 21 -24.95 -52.89 1.16
C MET A 21 -23.41 -52.96 1.14
N PRO A 22 -22.75 -52.30 0.20
CA PRO A 22 -21.31 -52.20 0.24
C PRO A 22 -20.95 -51.41 1.53
N GLN A 23 -20.04 -51.98 2.30
CA GLN A 23 -19.45 -51.31 3.43
C GLN A 23 -18.78 -50.01 2.99
N VAL A 24 -19.42 -48.88 3.28
CA VAL A 24 -18.76 -47.58 3.21
C VAL A 24 -17.81 -47.52 4.38
N GLN A 25 -16.54 -47.79 4.14
CA GLN A 25 -15.51 -47.49 5.12
C GLN A 25 -15.59 -46.01 5.42
N PRO A 26 -15.64 -45.58 6.72
CA PRO A 26 -15.48 -44.17 7.03
C PRO A 26 -14.09 -43.72 6.52
N LEU A 27 -14.07 -42.80 5.56
CA LEU A 27 -12.88 -42.05 5.24
C LEU A 27 -12.47 -41.31 6.50
N LEU A 28 -11.56 -41.89 7.26
CA LEU A 28 -10.85 -41.16 8.30
C LEU A 28 -10.23 -39.93 7.61
N PRO A 29 -10.42 -38.72 8.15
CA PRO A 29 -9.70 -37.58 7.62
C PRO A 29 -8.21 -37.93 7.69
N VAL A 30 -7.56 -38.00 6.55
CA VAL A 30 -6.11 -38.02 6.47
C VAL A 30 -5.69 -36.66 7.01
N PHE A 31 -5.46 -36.56 8.32
CA PHE A 31 -4.64 -35.51 8.88
C PHE A 31 -3.28 -35.69 8.21
N SER A 32 -3.02 -34.92 7.18
CA SER A 32 -1.66 -34.70 6.73
C SER A 32 -0.93 -34.16 7.97
N ALA A 33 -0.19 -35.03 8.64
CA ALA A 33 0.78 -34.57 9.62
C ALA A 33 1.65 -33.57 8.86
N ALA A 34 1.58 -32.30 9.24
CA ALA A 34 2.53 -31.31 8.74
C ALA A 34 3.90 -31.95 9.00
N ALA A 35 4.64 -32.21 7.92
CA ALA A 35 5.96 -32.83 8.03
C ALA A 35 6.74 -31.99 9.04
N ALA A 36 7.23 -32.61 10.10
CA ALA A 36 7.99 -31.92 11.12
C ALA A 36 9.14 -31.19 10.43
N GLU A 37 9.29 -29.90 10.70
CA GLU A 37 10.34 -29.10 10.12
C GLU A 37 11.68 -29.67 10.59
N GLU A 38 12.47 -30.16 9.67
CA GLU A 38 13.80 -30.71 9.97
C GLU A 38 14.81 -29.56 10.07
N THR A 39 15.45 -29.41 11.22
CA THR A 39 16.52 -28.42 11.44
C THR A 39 17.87 -29.12 11.48
N GLY A 40 18.89 -28.46 10.99
CA GLY A 40 20.24 -28.98 10.98
C GLY A 40 21.29 -27.88 10.89
N THR A 41 22.57 -28.31 10.86
CA THR A 41 23.70 -27.38 10.70
C THR A 41 24.58 -27.78 9.52
N VAL A 42 25.13 -26.78 8.83
CA VAL A 42 26.16 -26.96 7.79
C VAL A 42 27.20 -25.87 7.95
N GLY A 43 28.45 -26.28 8.28
CA GLY A 43 29.47 -25.31 8.67
C GLY A 43 29.03 -24.43 9.85
N ALA A 44 29.11 -23.13 9.70
CA ALA A 44 28.65 -22.14 10.69
C ALA A 44 27.15 -21.87 10.64
N LEU A 45 26.42 -22.44 9.68
CA LEU A 45 25.03 -22.12 9.42
C LEU A 45 24.07 -23.13 10.05
N THR A 46 22.98 -22.63 10.64
CA THR A 46 21.80 -23.42 11.02
C THR A 46 20.71 -23.21 9.97
N TYR A 47 20.00 -24.26 9.61
CA TYR A 47 18.96 -24.22 8.61
C TYR A 47 17.70 -24.98 9.05
N THR A 48 16.59 -24.66 8.40
CA THR A 48 15.33 -25.41 8.47
C THR A 48 14.97 -25.90 7.07
N LEU A 49 14.63 -27.19 6.94
CA LEU A 49 14.12 -27.76 5.71
C LEU A 49 12.60 -27.65 5.65
N LYS A 50 12.09 -27.13 4.57
CA LYS A 50 10.71 -27.21 4.13
C LYS A 50 10.58 -28.28 3.04
N SER A 51 9.36 -28.54 2.56
CA SER A 51 9.11 -29.52 1.50
C SER A 51 9.89 -29.26 0.22
N ASP A 52 10.06 -27.99 -0.13
CA ASP A 52 10.58 -27.50 -1.42
C ASP A 52 11.90 -26.68 -1.31
N ARG A 53 12.34 -26.35 -0.11
CA ARG A 53 13.49 -25.43 0.09
C ARG A 53 14.18 -25.60 1.44
N ALA A 54 15.40 -25.07 1.51
CA ALA A 54 16.11 -24.81 2.75
C ALA A 54 16.08 -23.30 3.07
N ILE A 55 16.00 -22.98 4.36
CA ILE A 55 16.00 -21.62 4.89
C ILE A 55 17.15 -21.51 5.88
N ILE A 56 18.02 -20.51 5.74
CA ILE A 56 19.06 -20.22 6.72
C ILE A 56 18.43 -19.47 7.88
N THR A 57 18.51 -20.04 9.08
CA THR A 57 17.85 -19.50 10.27
C THR A 57 18.79 -18.89 11.29
N GLN A 58 20.06 -19.34 11.33
CA GLN A 58 21.07 -18.77 12.23
C GLN A 58 22.50 -18.98 11.66
N CYS A 59 23.43 -18.23 12.23
CA CYS A 59 24.87 -18.41 11.99
C CYS A 59 25.62 -18.39 13.32
N ASP A 60 26.76 -19.11 13.40
CA ASP A 60 27.66 -19.05 14.56
C ASP A 60 28.21 -17.63 14.72
N LYS A 61 28.08 -17.05 15.90
CA LYS A 61 28.55 -15.70 16.26
C LYS A 61 30.04 -15.46 16.10
N ASN A 62 30.84 -16.53 15.97
CA ASN A 62 32.26 -16.43 15.76
C ASN A 62 32.67 -16.48 14.30
N ALA A 63 31.74 -16.67 13.37
CA ALA A 63 32.04 -16.68 11.96
C ALA A 63 32.51 -15.29 11.48
N GLU A 64 33.62 -15.23 10.78
CA GLU A 64 34.18 -13.99 10.22
C GLU A 64 33.84 -13.84 8.74
N GLU A 65 33.87 -14.93 7.99
CA GLU A 65 33.42 -14.99 6.61
C GLU A 65 32.48 -16.17 6.41
N VAL A 66 31.41 -15.97 5.63
CA VAL A 66 30.40 -16.99 5.37
C VAL A 66 30.10 -17.06 3.88
N GLU A 67 30.16 -18.25 3.33
CA GLU A 67 29.65 -18.59 2.02
C GLU A 67 28.42 -19.49 2.21
N ILE A 68 27.25 -19.00 1.84
CA ILE A 68 26.00 -19.75 1.96
C ILE A 68 25.90 -20.71 0.78
N PRO A 69 25.73 -22.04 1.00
CA PRO A 69 25.60 -22.99 -0.08
C PRO A 69 24.30 -22.78 -0.86
N SER A 70 24.32 -23.05 -2.16
CA SER A 70 23.11 -22.94 -3.02
C SER A 70 22.08 -24.02 -2.72
N GLU A 71 22.51 -25.15 -2.10
CA GLU A 71 21.67 -26.32 -1.80
C GLU A 71 22.07 -26.94 -0.47
N ILE A 72 21.11 -27.40 0.30
CA ILE A 72 21.29 -28.15 1.54
C ILE A 72 20.35 -29.36 1.52
N ALA A 73 20.91 -30.56 1.75
CA ALA A 73 20.16 -31.82 1.77
C ALA A 73 19.24 -32.03 0.51
N GLY A 74 19.76 -31.68 -0.67
CA GLY A 74 19.03 -31.83 -1.94
C GLY A 74 17.96 -30.76 -2.19
N LYS A 75 17.91 -29.70 -1.38
CA LYS A 75 16.95 -28.60 -1.51
C LYS A 75 17.63 -27.27 -1.71
N PRO A 76 17.14 -26.41 -2.65
CA PRO A 76 17.72 -25.10 -2.87
C PRO A 76 17.55 -24.20 -1.64
N VAL A 77 18.56 -23.40 -1.31
CA VAL A 77 18.50 -22.35 -0.31
C VAL A 77 17.82 -21.14 -0.96
N LEU A 78 16.56 -20.87 -0.59
CA LEU A 78 15.77 -19.80 -1.19
C LEU A 78 15.62 -18.56 -0.30
N GLN A 79 15.90 -18.68 1.00
CA GLN A 79 15.58 -17.66 1.98
C GLN A 79 16.64 -17.59 3.09
N ILE A 80 16.94 -16.36 3.50
CA ILE A 80 17.63 -16.05 4.76
C ILE A 80 16.54 -15.54 5.71
N ALA A 81 16.35 -16.22 6.82
CA ALA A 81 15.28 -15.92 7.79
C ALA A 81 15.53 -14.60 8.53
N GLU A 82 14.46 -14.13 9.15
CA GLU A 82 14.50 -12.99 10.07
C GLU A 82 15.56 -13.21 11.14
N ARG A 83 16.41 -12.19 11.35
CA ARG A 83 17.48 -12.17 12.36
C ARG A 83 18.54 -13.26 12.24
N ALA A 84 18.67 -13.96 11.10
CA ALA A 84 19.60 -15.08 10.94
C ALA A 84 21.06 -14.73 11.27
N PHE A 85 21.49 -13.51 10.99
CA PHE A 85 22.83 -12.99 11.30
C PHE A 85 22.76 -11.74 12.21
N LEU A 86 21.66 -11.50 12.92
CA LEU A 86 21.50 -10.32 13.77
C LEU A 86 22.68 -10.17 14.76
N SER A 87 23.30 -8.99 14.79
CA SER A 87 24.40 -8.64 15.72
C SER A 87 25.60 -9.60 15.65
N HIS A 88 26.01 -9.98 14.43
CA HIS A 88 27.27 -10.72 14.21
C HIS A 88 28.43 -9.73 14.13
N GLU A 89 29.04 -9.43 15.28
CA GLU A 89 30.08 -8.41 15.41
C GLU A 89 31.43 -8.79 14.78
N LYS A 90 31.66 -10.06 14.46
CA LYS A 90 32.90 -10.53 13.83
C LYS A 90 32.77 -10.74 12.32
N LEU A 91 31.54 -10.76 11.81
CA LEU A 91 31.28 -11.05 10.40
C LEU A 91 31.76 -9.90 9.51
N THR A 92 32.66 -10.18 8.61
CA THR A 92 33.28 -9.20 7.68
C THR A 92 32.78 -9.36 6.25
N ARG A 93 32.46 -10.59 5.85
CA ARG A 93 32.05 -10.90 4.47
C ARG A 93 31.00 -12.00 4.40
N VAL A 94 30.03 -11.82 3.53
CA VAL A 94 29.02 -12.85 3.20
C VAL A 94 28.85 -12.97 1.69
N VAL A 95 28.83 -14.22 1.21
CA VAL A 95 28.46 -14.56 -0.16
C VAL A 95 27.12 -15.28 -0.14
N ILE A 96 26.12 -14.72 -0.79
CA ILE A 96 24.76 -15.27 -0.85
C ILE A 96 24.55 -15.85 -2.25
N PRO A 97 24.16 -17.13 -2.38
CA PRO A 97 24.05 -17.80 -3.68
C PRO A 97 22.87 -17.29 -4.51
N ASP A 98 22.96 -17.42 -5.81
CA ASP A 98 21.95 -16.98 -6.79
C ASP A 98 20.58 -17.67 -6.66
N THR A 99 20.48 -18.71 -5.83
CA THR A 99 19.20 -19.38 -5.52
C THR A 99 18.32 -18.58 -4.57
N VAL A 100 18.90 -17.76 -3.67
CA VAL A 100 18.16 -16.97 -2.68
C VAL A 100 17.30 -15.90 -3.38
N ARG A 101 16.05 -15.76 -2.93
CA ARG A 101 15.06 -14.80 -3.41
C ARG A 101 14.68 -13.76 -2.37
N THR A 102 14.77 -14.13 -1.10
CA THR A 102 14.32 -13.29 0.02
C THR A 102 15.37 -13.27 1.12
N ILE A 103 15.70 -12.07 1.56
CA ILE A 103 16.43 -11.82 2.80
C ILE A 103 15.46 -11.09 3.72
N GLU A 104 15.10 -11.71 4.84
CA GLU A 104 14.06 -11.26 5.73
C GLU A 104 14.49 -10.10 6.63
N ASN A 105 13.53 -9.59 7.43
CA ASN A 105 13.74 -8.46 8.32
C ASN A 105 14.90 -8.71 9.28
N LEU A 106 15.72 -7.67 9.53
CA LEU A 106 16.82 -7.70 10.49
C LEU A 106 17.88 -8.77 10.21
N ALA A 107 17.87 -9.43 9.04
CA ALA A 107 18.70 -10.59 8.78
C ALA A 107 20.20 -10.35 9.08
N PHE A 108 20.73 -9.18 8.74
CA PHE A 108 22.14 -8.78 8.98
C PHE A 108 22.23 -7.51 9.84
N SER A 109 21.16 -7.11 10.51
CA SER A 109 21.15 -5.89 11.31
C SER A 109 22.24 -5.95 12.39
N HIS A 110 22.92 -4.80 12.63
CA HIS A 110 24.00 -4.67 13.62
C HIS A 110 25.22 -5.57 13.38
N CYS A 111 25.48 -6.02 12.15
CA CYS A 111 26.75 -6.66 11.79
C CYS A 111 27.80 -5.54 11.58
N SER A 112 28.29 -4.97 12.67
CA SER A 112 29.08 -3.72 12.67
C SER A 112 30.41 -3.81 11.89
N GLN A 113 30.98 -5.01 11.75
CA GLN A 113 32.22 -5.26 11.00
C GLN A 113 31.99 -5.74 9.56
N LEU A 114 30.74 -5.91 9.15
CA LEU A 114 30.42 -6.40 7.81
C LEU A 114 30.79 -5.35 6.76
N GLN A 115 31.77 -5.67 5.91
CA GLN A 115 32.33 -4.77 4.90
C GLN A 115 31.72 -5.03 3.52
N LYS A 116 31.46 -6.31 3.21
CA LYS A 116 31.04 -6.72 1.88
C LYS A 116 29.97 -7.81 1.93
N VAL A 117 28.93 -7.62 1.13
CA VAL A 117 27.90 -8.62 0.86
C VAL A 117 27.79 -8.83 -0.64
N THR A 118 27.96 -10.07 -1.10
CA THR A 118 27.62 -10.43 -2.47
C THR A 118 26.17 -10.87 -2.50
N LEU A 119 25.29 -10.02 -3.07
CA LEU A 119 23.86 -10.31 -3.21
C LEU A 119 23.59 -11.23 -4.40
N PRO A 120 22.56 -12.10 -4.31
CA PRO A 120 22.15 -12.99 -5.41
C PRO A 120 21.57 -12.18 -6.57
N LYS A 121 21.95 -12.51 -7.81
CA LYS A 121 21.46 -11.78 -9.01
C LYS A 121 19.94 -11.86 -9.23
N TYR A 122 19.27 -12.83 -8.62
CA TYR A 122 17.82 -13.01 -8.71
C TYR A 122 17.08 -12.67 -7.40
N LEU A 123 17.70 -11.90 -6.53
CA LEU A 123 17.06 -11.42 -5.30
C LEU A 123 15.83 -10.58 -5.64
N VAL A 124 14.73 -10.79 -4.91
CA VAL A 124 13.46 -10.09 -5.09
C VAL A 124 13.15 -9.18 -3.91
N THR A 125 13.46 -9.64 -2.69
CA THR A 125 13.07 -8.93 -1.46
C THR A 125 14.25 -8.76 -0.51
N ILE A 126 14.42 -7.52 -0.04
CA ILE A 126 15.28 -7.15 1.09
C ILE A 126 14.36 -6.63 2.20
N GLY A 127 14.34 -7.31 3.34
CA GLY A 127 13.45 -7.00 4.46
C GLY A 127 13.79 -5.70 5.19
N SER A 128 12.89 -5.29 6.08
CA SER A 128 13.07 -4.10 6.91
C SER A 128 14.28 -4.22 7.82
N ASN A 129 15.04 -3.12 7.95
CA ASN A 129 16.27 -3.08 8.76
C ASN A 129 17.29 -4.17 8.41
N CYS A 130 17.24 -4.75 7.21
CA CYS A 130 18.03 -5.92 6.83
C CYS A 130 19.54 -5.73 7.08
N PHE A 131 20.11 -4.61 6.65
CA PHE A 131 21.51 -4.24 6.84
C PHE A 131 21.69 -3.02 7.76
N SER A 132 20.67 -2.67 8.53
CA SER A 132 20.75 -1.50 9.39
C SER A 132 21.91 -1.63 10.40
N TYR A 133 22.62 -0.52 10.60
CA TYR A 133 23.80 -0.46 11.47
C TYR A 133 24.98 -1.39 11.09
N CYS A 134 25.04 -1.86 9.85
CA CYS A 134 26.26 -2.44 9.28
C CYS A 134 27.24 -1.30 8.91
N ALA A 135 27.85 -0.70 9.92
CA ALA A 135 28.56 0.59 9.80
C ALA A 135 29.76 0.54 8.80
N GLN A 136 30.36 -0.63 8.59
CA GLN A 136 31.48 -0.84 7.67
C GLN A 136 31.07 -1.33 6.28
N LEU A 137 29.74 -1.52 6.02
CA LEU A 137 29.26 -2.01 4.73
C LEU A 137 29.39 -0.91 3.67
N GLU A 138 30.41 -1.03 2.83
CA GLU A 138 30.73 -0.08 1.75
C GLU A 138 30.38 -0.65 0.37
N GLU A 139 30.60 -1.95 0.18
CA GLU A 139 30.39 -2.62 -1.09
C GLU A 139 29.06 -3.39 -1.09
N LEU A 140 28.06 -2.85 -1.74
CA LEU A 140 26.76 -3.49 -1.91
C LEU A 140 26.18 -3.17 -3.29
N ASP A 141 26.06 -4.19 -4.12
CA ASP A 141 25.49 -4.08 -5.47
C ASP A 141 24.08 -4.66 -5.45
N VAL A 142 23.07 -3.79 -5.41
CA VAL A 142 21.68 -4.22 -5.34
C VAL A 142 21.15 -4.55 -6.73
N PRO A 143 20.76 -5.82 -6.99
CA PRO A 143 20.34 -6.25 -8.32
C PRO A 143 19.04 -5.57 -8.77
N LYS A 144 18.91 -5.36 -10.09
CA LYS A 144 17.66 -4.79 -10.69
C LYS A 144 16.42 -5.66 -10.51
N THR A 145 16.60 -6.92 -10.10
CA THR A 145 15.50 -7.85 -9.80
C THR A 145 14.81 -7.57 -8.46
N VAL A 146 15.45 -6.77 -7.58
CA VAL A 146 14.87 -6.37 -6.30
C VAL A 146 13.67 -5.45 -6.55
N LYS A 147 12.52 -5.89 -6.08
CA LYS A 147 11.23 -5.21 -6.20
C LYS A 147 10.73 -4.65 -4.87
N ASN A 148 11.14 -5.28 -3.76
CA ASN A 148 10.69 -4.90 -2.42
C ASN A 148 11.89 -4.62 -1.54
N ILE A 149 11.93 -3.42 -0.96
CA ILE A 149 12.94 -3.01 0.01
C ILE A 149 12.17 -2.52 1.24
N GLY A 150 12.35 -3.24 2.35
CA GLY A 150 11.74 -2.85 3.62
C GLY A 150 12.34 -1.55 4.17
N HIS A 151 11.62 -0.91 5.06
CA HIS A 151 12.03 0.36 5.64
C HIS A 151 13.40 0.25 6.33
N SER A 152 14.18 1.33 6.25
CA SER A 152 15.49 1.43 6.90
C SER A 152 16.47 0.29 6.59
N ALA A 153 16.28 -0.40 5.45
CA ALA A 153 17.06 -1.59 5.10
C ALA A 153 18.57 -1.36 5.12
N PHE A 154 19.02 -0.15 4.78
CA PHE A 154 20.44 0.24 4.70
C PHE A 154 20.82 1.33 5.70
N TYR A 155 19.98 1.64 6.66
CA TYR A 155 20.19 2.72 7.60
C TYR A 155 21.49 2.53 8.40
N GLY A 156 22.32 3.58 8.47
CA GLY A 156 23.58 3.54 9.23
C GLY A 156 24.74 2.77 8.57
N THR A 157 24.59 2.35 7.29
CA THR A 157 25.70 1.77 6.51
C THR A 157 26.61 2.83 5.89
N ALA A 158 27.87 2.51 5.65
CA ALA A 158 28.78 3.35 4.87
C ALA A 158 28.32 3.48 3.42
N TRP A 159 27.75 2.41 2.85
CA TRP A 159 27.16 2.41 1.51
C TRP A 159 26.06 3.47 1.35
N LEU A 160 25.10 3.56 2.30
CA LEU A 160 24.04 4.57 2.22
C LEU A 160 24.63 6.00 2.31
N LYS A 161 25.61 6.23 3.18
CA LYS A 161 26.30 7.54 3.29
C LYS A 161 26.99 7.95 2.00
N GLN A 162 27.62 7.00 1.30
CA GLN A 162 28.21 7.27 -0.01
C GLN A 162 27.13 7.64 -1.03
N LYS A 163 26.02 6.90 -1.07
CA LYS A 163 24.89 7.20 -1.96
C LYS A 163 24.27 8.58 -1.67
N GLN A 164 24.09 8.93 -0.41
CA GLN A 164 23.63 10.26 0.02
C GLN A 164 24.57 11.39 -0.41
N ALA A 165 25.88 11.13 -0.44
CA ALA A 165 26.87 12.11 -0.91
C ALA A 165 26.86 12.25 -2.46
N GLU A 166 26.50 11.19 -3.19
CA GLU A 166 26.33 11.19 -4.64
C GLU A 166 25.01 11.90 -5.03
N ASN A 167 23.93 11.57 -4.35
CA ASN A 167 22.60 12.14 -4.52
C ASN A 167 21.80 12.06 -3.21
N PRO A 168 21.35 13.18 -2.62
CA PRO A 168 20.57 13.17 -1.38
C PRO A 168 19.22 12.45 -1.50
N LEU A 169 18.66 12.30 -2.71
CA LEU A 169 17.51 11.46 -3.02
C LEU A 169 18.00 10.09 -3.46
N VAL A 170 18.26 9.20 -2.48
CA VAL A 170 18.82 7.88 -2.77
C VAL A 170 17.75 6.94 -3.31
N GLN A 171 17.97 6.49 -4.54
CA GLN A 171 17.10 5.52 -5.21
C GLN A 171 17.79 4.17 -5.39
N VAL A 172 17.00 3.11 -5.24
CA VAL A 172 17.38 1.75 -5.66
C VAL A 172 16.28 1.24 -6.60
N ASN A 173 16.64 1.01 -7.85
CA ASN A 173 15.69 0.68 -8.91
C ASN A 173 14.63 1.80 -9.06
N HIS A 174 13.37 1.52 -8.72
CA HIS A 174 12.26 2.48 -8.79
C HIS A 174 11.76 2.92 -7.41
N ILE A 175 12.51 2.62 -6.35
CA ILE A 175 12.15 2.91 -4.97
C ILE A 175 13.02 4.05 -4.46
N LEU A 176 12.44 5.14 -3.98
CA LEU A 176 13.15 6.16 -3.22
C LEU A 176 13.31 5.65 -1.78
N ILE A 177 14.51 5.25 -1.40
CA ILE A 177 14.76 4.60 -0.11
C ILE A 177 15.22 5.54 1.00
N ASP A 178 15.72 6.71 0.64
CA ASP A 178 16.21 7.70 1.62
C ASP A 178 16.32 9.10 1.01
N ALA A 179 15.86 10.11 1.72
CA ALA A 179 15.98 11.54 1.42
C ALA A 179 16.55 12.33 2.61
N ASN A 180 17.03 11.65 3.67
CA ASN A 180 17.41 12.29 4.92
C ASN A 180 18.66 13.20 4.83
N ALA A 181 19.38 13.14 3.72
CA ALA A 181 20.47 14.05 3.41
C ALA A 181 19.99 15.37 2.75
N CYS A 182 18.72 15.49 2.37
CA CYS A 182 18.15 16.71 1.80
C CYS A 182 18.05 17.80 2.88
N THR A 183 18.37 19.02 2.49
CA THR A 183 18.28 20.22 3.35
C THR A 183 17.24 21.22 2.86
N ASP A 184 16.69 20.98 1.68
CA ASP A 184 15.72 21.86 1.04
C ASP A 184 14.36 21.82 1.75
N THR A 185 13.61 22.90 1.63
CA THR A 185 12.24 22.99 2.17
C THR A 185 11.19 22.48 1.19
N THR A 186 11.53 22.40 -0.09
CA THR A 186 10.71 21.82 -1.16
C THR A 186 11.54 20.75 -1.86
N ILE A 187 11.02 19.55 -1.97
CA ILE A 187 11.69 18.43 -2.63
C ILE A 187 10.81 17.94 -3.79
N VAL A 188 11.44 17.84 -4.96
CA VAL A 188 10.82 17.24 -6.15
C VAL A 188 11.37 15.84 -6.34
N VAL A 189 10.51 14.83 -6.22
CA VAL A 189 10.89 13.43 -6.45
C VAL A 189 11.02 13.19 -7.97
N PRO A 190 12.12 12.58 -8.43
CA PRO A 190 12.35 12.36 -9.86
C PRO A 190 11.32 11.43 -10.51
N ASP A 191 11.05 11.69 -11.80
CA ASP A 191 10.21 10.80 -12.63
C ASP A 191 10.75 9.36 -12.64
N GLY A 192 9.82 8.39 -12.73
CA GLY A 192 10.13 6.97 -12.73
C GLY A 192 10.29 6.33 -11.36
N VAL A 193 10.21 7.12 -10.26
CA VAL A 193 10.01 6.57 -8.91
C VAL A 193 8.58 6.06 -8.81
N THR A 194 8.42 4.78 -8.47
CA THR A 194 7.10 4.14 -8.31
C THR A 194 6.72 3.88 -6.87
N GLU A 195 7.67 3.94 -5.95
CA GLU A 195 7.46 3.74 -4.52
C GLU A 195 8.28 4.75 -3.70
N ILE A 196 7.61 5.41 -2.76
CA ILE A 196 8.29 6.10 -1.67
C ILE A 196 8.51 5.08 -0.55
N GLY A 197 9.76 4.73 -0.32
CA GLY A 197 10.14 3.72 0.65
C GLY A 197 9.79 4.11 2.08
N GLY A 198 9.68 3.10 2.95
CA GLY A 198 9.39 3.37 4.36
C GLY A 198 10.47 4.21 5.03
N TYR A 199 10.05 5.25 5.75
CA TYR A 199 10.89 6.26 6.41
C TYR A 199 11.80 7.08 5.48
N ALA A 200 11.53 7.10 4.17
CA ALA A 200 12.39 7.78 3.18
C ALA A 200 12.56 9.28 3.46
N PHE A 201 11.53 9.97 3.92
CA PHE A 201 11.55 11.40 4.29
C PHE A 201 11.45 11.61 5.82
N SER A 202 11.63 10.57 6.62
CA SER A 202 11.39 10.68 8.06
C SER A 202 12.27 11.72 8.74
N VAL A 203 11.69 12.48 9.70
CA VAL A 203 12.39 13.47 10.52
C VAL A 203 12.97 14.65 9.71
N LEU A 204 12.50 14.88 8.48
CA LEU A 204 12.85 16.09 7.72
C LEU A 204 12.04 17.29 8.25
N VAL A 205 12.40 17.76 9.43
CA VAL A 205 11.66 18.80 10.17
C VAL A 205 11.61 20.16 9.46
N GLN A 206 12.45 20.40 8.47
CA GLN A 206 12.45 21.63 7.65
C GLN A 206 11.57 21.52 6.41
N LEU A 207 11.21 20.31 6.00
CA LEU A 207 10.46 20.03 4.76
C LEU A 207 9.05 20.64 4.81
N ARG A 208 8.71 21.47 3.80
CA ARG A 208 7.40 22.13 3.70
C ARG A 208 6.55 21.59 2.56
N GLU A 209 7.20 21.19 1.47
CA GLU A 209 6.51 20.73 0.27
C GLU A 209 7.23 19.54 -0.36
N VAL A 210 6.45 18.57 -0.79
CA VAL A 210 6.93 17.44 -1.62
C VAL A 210 6.10 17.37 -2.89
N VAL A 211 6.78 17.31 -4.03
CA VAL A 211 6.17 17.07 -5.32
C VAL A 211 6.47 15.63 -5.72
N LEU A 212 5.44 14.81 -5.80
CA LEU A 212 5.53 13.41 -6.22
C LEU A 212 5.19 13.29 -7.72
N PRO A 213 5.93 12.48 -8.49
CA PRO A 213 5.58 12.21 -9.87
C PRO A 213 4.40 11.26 -10.00
N ASP A 214 3.66 11.33 -11.11
CA ASP A 214 2.49 10.48 -11.40
C ASP A 214 2.81 8.97 -11.43
N SER A 215 4.09 8.62 -11.59
CA SER A 215 4.55 7.23 -11.55
C SER A 215 4.47 6.58 -10.17
N VAL A 216 4.27 7.35 -9.08
CA VAL A 216 4.18 6.80 -7.72
C VAL A 216 2.87 6.05 -7.52
N THR A 217 2.96 4.80 -7.11
CA THR A 217 1.81 3.92 -6.83
C THR A 217 1.73 3.50 -5.37
N LYS A 218 2.81 3.72 -4.60
CA LYS A 218 2.89 3.30 -3.20
C LYS A 218 3.65 4.32 -2.35
N ILE A 219 3.10 4.60 -1.14
CA ILE A 219 3.74 5.37 -0.06
C ILE A 219 3.96 4.42 1.11
N GLY A 220 5.23 4.18 1.46
CA GLY A 220 5.64 3.20 2.45
C GLY A 220 5.43 3.64 3.90
N SER A 221 5.59 2.69 4.82
CA SER A 221 5.38 2.90 6.25
C SER A 221 6.26 4.02 6.80
N GLY A 222 5.64 5.00 7.48
CA GLY A 222 6.34 6.13 8.06
C GLY A 222 7.08 7.01 7.04
N ALA A 223 6.73 6.98 5.76
CA ALA A 223 7.47 7.68 4.70
C ALA A 223 7.74 9.15 5.03
N PHE A 224 6.77 9.84 5.63
CA PHE A 224 6.86 11.25 6.07
C PHE A 224 6.78 11.39 7.59
N TRP A 225 7.19 10.35 8.33
CA TRP A 225 7.15 10.37 9.79
C TRP A 225 7.90 11.57 10.37
N GLN A 226 7.21 12.37 11.24
CA GLN A 226 7.78 13.58 11.87
C GLN A 226 8.29 14.64 10.88
N CYS A 227 7.65 14.77 9.73
CA CYS A 227 7.84 15.93 8.86
C CYS A 227 7.02 17.12 9.43
N LEU A 228 7.50 17.69 10.54
CA LEU A 228 6.75 18.63 11.37
C LEU A 228 6.25 19.87 10.62
N LYS A 229 6.92 20.27 9.55
CA LYS A 229 6.60 21.47 8.75
C LYS A 229 6.03 21.14 7.37
N LEU A 230 5.68 19.90 7.10
CA LEU A 230 5.08 19.53 5.82
C LEU A 230 3.68 20.15 5.72
N GLU A 231 3.59 21.19 4.89
CA GLU A 231 2.37 21.97 4.66
C GLU A 231 1.64 21.48 3.42
N LYS A 232 2.39 21.03 2.40
CA LYS A 232 1.83 20.70 1.09
C LYS A 232 2.42 19.42 0.51
N ILE A 233 1.53 18.52 0.16
CA ILE A 233 1.81 17.32 -0.61
C ILE A 233 0.58 16.96 -1.42
N GLN A 234 0.75 16.72 -2.71
CA GLN A 234 -0.27 16.13 -3.55
C GLN A 234 0.06 14.66 -3.75
N ILE A 235 -0.89 13.79 -3.40
CA ILE A 235 -0.75 12.35 -3.64
C ILE A 235 -1.25 12.06 -5.05
N PRO A 236 -0.41 11.50 -5.94
CA PRO A 236 -0.81 11.20 -7.31
C PRO A 236 -1.98 10.21 -7.39
N ASP A 237 -2.82 10.34 -8.41
CA ASP A 237 -4.00 9.48 -8.63
C ASP A 237 -3.64 8.00 -8.81
N GLY A 238 -2.42 7.71 -9.30
CA GLY A 238 -1.88 6.35 -9.41
C GLY A 238 -1.60 5.64 -8.09
N VAL A 239 -1.64 6.35 -6.95
CA VAL A 239 -1.36 5.72 -5.63
C VAL A 239 -2.52 4.85 -5.19
N THR A 240 -2.21 3.58 -4.95
CA THR A 240 -3.16 2.56 -4.47
C THR A 240 -2.88 2.09 -3.05
N THR A 241 -1.70 2.39 -2.53
CA THR A 241 -1.26 1.93 -1.21
C THR A 241 -0.58 3.04 -0.43
N ILE A 242 -1.11 3.32 0.74
CA ILE A 242 -0.48 4.14 1.78
C ILE A 242 -0.30 3.22 2.99
N GLU A 243 0.93 3.06 3.48
CA GLU A 243 1.19 2.15 4.61
C GLU A 243 1.08 2.86 5.97
N SER A 244 1.10 2.06 7.05
CA SER A 244 0.95 2.54 8.43
C SER A 244 1.90 3.69 8.76
N ARG A 245 1.41 4.69 9.52
CA ARG A 245 2.20 5.84 9.98
C ARG A 245 2.80 6.72 8.88
N ALA A 246 2.33 6.61 7.63
CA ALA A 246 2.95 7.31 6.49
C ALA A 246 3.09 8.82 6.73
N PHE A 247 2.11 9.45 7.38
CA PHE A 247 2.09 10.88 7.73
C PHE A 247 2.04 11.12 9.25
N TYR A 248 2.57 10.18 10.04
CA TYR A 248 2.58 10.30 11.49
C TYR A 248 3.36 11.53 11.96
N VAL A 249 2.70 12.39 12.77
CA VAL A 249 3.26 13.67 13.29
C VAL A 249 3.65 14.64 12.15
N CYS A 250 2.81 14.79 11.13
CA CYS A 250 2.90 15.87 10.14
C CYS A 250 2.08 17.06 10.67
N GLU A 251 2.60 17.76 11.68
CA GLU A 251 1.86 18.77 12.44
C GLU A 251 1.36 19.95 11.61
N ALA A 252 2.10 20.34 10.55
CA ALA A 252 1.74 21.51 9.73
C ALA A 252 0.76 21.19 8.61
N LEU A 253 0.45 19.91 8.35
CA LEU A 253 -0.46 19.49 7.30
C LEU A 253 -1.89 19.92 7.64
N GLN A 254 -2.52 20.74 6.77
CA GLN A 254 -3.85 21.30 7.00
C GLN A 254 -4.92 20.60 6.19
N GLU A 255 -4.57 20.20 4.99
CA GLU A 255 -5.48 19.49 4.10
C GLU A 255 -4.74 18.38 3.34
N LEU A 256 -5.47 17.33 3.01
CA LEU A 256 -4.95 16.23 2.20
C LEU A 256 -6.06 15.61 1.39
N GLU A 257 -5.70 15.21 0.18
CA GLU A 257 -6.55 14.46 -0.71
C GLU A 257 -6.03 13.02 -0.85
N ILE A 258 -6.94 12.06 -0.67
CA ILE A 258 -6.66 10.62 -0.80
C ILE A 258 -7.23 10.16 -2.13
N PRO A 259 -6.39 9.66 -3.05
CA PRO A 259 -6.83 9.25 -4.39
C PRO A 259 -7.74 8.02 -4.35
N ALA A 260 -8.53 7.85 -5.42
CA ALA A 260 -9.55 6.82 -5.53
C ALA A 260 -9.02 5.38 -5.42
N GLY A 261 -7.75 5.15 -5.78
CA GLY A 261 -7.10 3.85 -5.67
C GLY A 261 -6.83 3.37 -4.25
N VAL A 262 -6.86 4.28 -3.26
CA VAL A 262 -6.61 3.93 -1.85
C VAL A 262 -7.91 3.47 -1.20
N THR A 263 -7.97 2.19 -0.83
CA THR A 263 -9.17 1.57 -0.25
C THR A 263 -9.08 1.36 1.26
N GLN A 264 -7.95 1.62 1.88
CA GLN A 264 -7.75 1.48 3.33
C GLN A 264 -6.90 2.62 3.87
N LEU A 265 -7.28 3.13 5.04
CA LEU A 265 -6.46 4.03 5.84
C LEU A 265 -5.83 3.21 6.98
N PRO A 266 -4.54 2.89 6.94
CA PRO A 266 -3.94 1.98 7.91
C PRO A 266 -3.71 2.62 9.27
N GLU A 267 -3.27 1.78 10.22
CA GLU A 267 -2.94 2.18 11.59
C GLU A 267 -2.06 3.45 11.64
N ARG A 268 -2.50 4.45 12.41
CA ARG A 268 -1.79 5.71 12.70
C ARG A 268 -1.34 6.51 11.47
N VAL A 269 -2.01 6.35 10.35
CA VAL A 269 -1.58 6.98 9.08
C VAL A 269 -1.47 8.50 9.20
N PHE A 270 -2.38 9.17 9.90
CA PHE A 270 -2.41 10.63 10.15
C PHE A 270 -2.34 10.99 11.64
N SER A 271 -2.03 10.02 12.51
CA SER A 271 -1.99 10.30 13.95
C SER A 271 -1.03 11.46 14.26
N CYS A 272 -1.45 12.35 15.18
CA CYS A 272 -0.74 13.57 15.55
C CYS A 272 -0.57 14.60 14.41
N CYS A 273 -1.44 14.61 13.41
CA CYS A 273 -1.55 15.70 12.43
C CYS A 273 -2.36 16.84 13.05
N ALA A 274 -1.75 17.59 13.98
CA ALA A 274 -2.43 18.52 14.87
C ALA A 274 -3.17 19.68 14.18
N ASN A 275 -2.79 20.02 12.96
CA ASN A 275 -3.44 21.06 12.17
C ASN A 275 -4.25 20.53 10.98
N LEU A 276 -4.44 19.24 10.85
CA LEU A 276 -5.27 18.69 9.77
C LEU A 276 -6.72 19.09 9.99
N GLU A 277 -7.24 19.94 9.11
CA GLU A 277 -8.58 20.51 9.17
C GLU A 277 -9.52 19.87 8.17
N LYS A 278 -9.00 19.52 6.98
CA LYS A 278 -9.78 19.00 5.86
C LYS A 278 -9.15 17.74 5.27
N LEU A 279 -9.98 16.71 5.06
CA LEU A 279 -9.61 15.49 4.35
C LEU A 279 -10.57 15.26 3.19
N THR A 280 -10.04 14.98 2.02
CA THR A 280 -10.83 14.61 0.83
C THR A 280 -10.52 13.16 0.47
N ILE A 281 -11.54 12.30 0.34
CA ILE A 281 -11.39 10.87 0.05
C ILE A 281 -12.15 10.55 -1.24
N ARG A 282 -11.42 10.41 -2.34
CA ARG A 282 -12.02 10.19 -3.68
C ARG A 282 -12.49 8.76 -3.91
N GLY A 283 -11.99 7.80 -3.13
CA GLY A 283 -12.31 6.38 -3.30
C GLY A 283 -13.28 5.83 -2.26
N THR A 284 -13.61 4.56 -2.43
CA THR A 284 -14.40 3.80 -1.46
C THR A 284 -13.47 3.13 -0.46
N LEU A 285 -13.54 3.56 0.80
CA LEU A 285 -12.79 2.92 1.88
C LEU A 285 -13.49 1.65 2.35
N THR A 286 -12.70 0.62 2.59
CA THR A 286 -13.13 -0.67 3.18
C THR A 286 -12.73 -0.81 4.64
N GLU A 287 -11.78 0.01 5.13
CA GLU A 287 -11.28 -0.05 6.51
C GLU A 287 -10.60 1.27 6.90
N ILE A 288 -10.81 1.70 8.14
CA ILE A 288 -10.03 2.74 8.82
C ILE A 288 -9.36 2.07 10.02
N GLY A 289 -8.04 2.03 10.01
CA GLY A 289 -7.22 1.34 11.02
C GLY A 289 -7.24 2.00 12.40
N GLU A 290 -6.65 1.33 13.37
CA GLU A 290 -6.50 1.83 14.74
C GLU A 290 -5.71 3.14 14.77
N ALA A 291 -6.23 4.13 15.51
CA ALA A 291 -5.60 5.44 15.72
C ALA A 291 -5.23 6.20 14.42
N ALA A 292 -5.91 5.91 13.30
CA ALA A 292 -5.61 6.55 12.02
C ALA A 292 -5.63 8.08 12.11
N PHE A 293 -6.52 8.65 12.95
CA PHE A 293 -6.70 10.07 13.19
C PHE A 293 -6.51 10.47 14.67
N SER A 294 -5.90 9.61 15.49
CA SER A 294 -5.60 9.96 16.89
C SER A 294 -4.82 11.27 16.97
N ASP A 295 -5.16 12.11 17.93
CA ASP A 295 -4.51 13.41 18.11
C ASP A 295 -4.57 14.35 16.88
N CYS A 296 -5.69 14.35 16.16
CA CYS A 296 -6.05 15.30 15.09
C CYS A 296 -7.17 16.25 15.55
N PRO A 297 -6.93 17.14 16.53
CA PRO A 297 -8.00 17.91 17.21
C PRO A 297 -8.69 18.95 16.33
N LYS A 298 -8.12 19.27 15.17
CA LYS A 298 -8.67 20.24 14.22
C LYS A 298 -9.41 19.62 13.05
N LEU A 299 -9.47 18.28 12.94
CA LEU A 299 -10.17 17.62 11.83
C LEU A 299 -11.66 17.97 11.92
N ALA A 300 -12.09 18.86 11.03
CA ALA A 300 -13.43 19.41 11.04
C ALA A 300 -14.27 18.92 9.85
N GLU A 301 -13.65 18.74 8.68
CA GLU A 301 -14.36 18.51 7.42
C GLU A 301 -13.77 17.28 6.70
N ILE A 302 -14.64 16.33 6.37
CA ILE A 302 -14.29 15.18 5.54
C ILE A 302 -15.22 15.14 4.34
N TYR A 303 -14.64 15.21 3.16
CA TYR A 303 -15.36 15.12 1.89
C TYR A 303 -15.16 13.72 1.31
N THR A 304 -16.23 13.06 0.87
CA THR A 304 -16.12 11.72 0.31
C THR A 304 -17.11 11.49 -0.83
N THR A 305 -16.73 10.69 -1.82
CA THR A 305 -17.63 10.18 -2.86
C THR A 305 -18.61 9.13 -2.33
N MET A 306 -18.36 8.59 -1.14
CA MET A 306 -19.17 7.53 -0.55
C MET A 306 -20.54 8.06 -0.11
N SER A 307 -21.56 7.21 -0.19
CA SER A 307 -22.84 7.46 0.45
C SER A 307 -22.73 7.38 1.98
N GLU A 308 -23.65 8.01 2.70
CA GLU A 308 -23.72 7.88 4.16
C GLU A 308 -23.85 6.42 4.62
N ALA A 309 -24.58 5.60 3.89
CA ALA A 309 -24.77 4.18 4.22
C ALA A 309 -23.45 3.40 4.06
N ASP A 310 -22.68 3.66 3.00
CA ASP A 310 -21.40 3.00 2.75
C ASP A 310 -20.34 3.45 3.77
N TRP A 311 -20.29 4.75 4.08
CA TRP A 311 -19.40 5.30 5.10
C TRP A 311 -19.66 4.67 6.47
N ASN A 312 -20.92 4.61 6.90
CA ASN A 312 -21.30 4.03 8.19
C ASN A 312 -21.09 2.52 8.28
N ALA A 313 -20.87 1.85 7.16
CA ALA A 313 -20.54 0.42 7.10
C ALA A 313 -19.04 0.13 7.21
N ILE A 314 -18.16 1.17 7.16
CA ILE A 314 -16.71 0.97 7.25
C ILE A 314 -16.34 0.49 8.67
N PRO A 315 -15.58 -0.60 8.81
CA PRO A 315 -14.92 -0.95 10.06
C PRO A 315 -13.92 0.14 10.46
N VAL A 316 -14.11 0.74 11.62
CA VAL A 316 -13.23 1.78 12.18
C VAL A 316 -12.53 1.21 13.41
N GLY A 317 -11.19 1.23 13.41
CA GLY A 317 -10.36 0.84 14.55
C GLY A 317 -10.54 1.78 15.76
N ALA A 318 -10.05 1.37 16.91
CA ALA A 318 -10.08 2.18 18.13
C ALA A 318 -9.24 3.49 17.98
N GLU A 319 -9.42 4.43 18.91
CA GLU A 319 -8.66 5.69 18.99
C GLU A 319 -8.83 6.62 17.77
N ASN A 320 -10.05 6.71 17.23
CA ASN A 320 -10.41 7.57 16.10
C ASN A 320 -11.49 8.61 16.47
N GLU A 321 -11.50 9.10 17.72
CA GLU A 321 -12.49 10.07 18.21
C GLU A 321 -12.61 11.35 17.35
N PRO A 322 -11.55 11.87 16.70
CA PRO A 322 -11.68 13.01 15.80
C PRO A 322 -12.70 12.81 14.66
N LEU A 323 -12.90 11.57 14.17
CA LEU A 323 -13.92 11.28 13.16
C LEU A 323 -15.35 11.52 13.65
N GLU A 324 -15.62 11.32 14.94
CA GLU A 324 -16.94 11.52 15.54
C GLU A 324 -17.31 13.01 15.61
N GLN A 325 -16.30 13.89 15.57
CA GLN A 325 -16.45 15.34 15.70
C GLN A 325 -16.47 16.03 14.33
N ALA A 326 -15.93 15.37 13.30
CA ALA A 326 -15.85 15.92 11.96
C ALA A 326 -17.21 15.89 11.26
N THR A 327 -17.48 16.93 10.46
CA THR A 327 -18.61 16.96 9.52
C THR A 327 -18.24 16.12 8.30
N ILE A 328 -19.05 15.12 7.99
CA ILE A 328 -18.85 14.26 6.81
C ILE A 328 -19.76 14.74 5.68
N HIS A 329 -19.16 15.13 4.58
CA HIS A 329 -19.86 15.52 3.35
C HIS A 329 -19.90 14.32 2.40
N TYR A 330 -21.02 13.62 2.40
CA TYR A 330 -21.26 12.44 1.57
C TYR A 330 -21.59 12.83 0.14
N ASN A 331 -21.17 12.03 -0.84
CA ASN A 331 -21.35 12.26 -2.28
C ASN A 331 -20.85 13.65 -2.76
N SER A 332 -19.94 14.27 -2.00
CA SER A 332 -19.63 15.68 -2.11
C SER A 332 -18.47 15.99 -3.07
N ILE A 333 -17.65 15.00 -3.37
CA ILE A 333 -16.56 15.17 -4.35
C ILE A 333 -17.13 15.21 -5.77
N LEU A 334 -18.35 14.75 -5.93
CA LEU A 334 -19.14 14.98 -7.16
C LEU A 334 -19.44 16.47 -7.40
N GLU A 335 -19.27 17.35 -6.40
CA GLU A 335 -19.44 18.81 -6.57
C GLU A 335 -18.23 19.48 -7.25
N GLU A 336 -17.07 18.81 -7.31
CA GLU A 336 -15.94 19.18 -8.16
C GLU A 336 -15.71 18.10 -9.25
N LEU A 337 -16.77 17.63 -9.88
CA LEU A 337 -16.60 16.95 -11.15
C LEU A 337 -15.77 17.87 -12.03
N LEU A 338 -14.72 17.34 -12.63
CA LEU A 338 -14.06 18.05 -13.71
C LEU A 338 -15.15 18.55 -14.62
N LEU A 339 -15.12 19.82 -14.96
CA LEU A 339 -16.10 20.37 -15.88
C LEU A 339 -16.22 19.41 -17.07
N ALA A 340 -17.42 18.96 -17.40
CA ALA A 340 -17.73 17.96 -18.43
C ALA A 340 -17.38 16.46 -18.15
N ASP A 341 -16.83 16.08 -17.03
CA ASP A 341 -16.62 14.64 -16.68
C ASP A 341 -17.86 14.12 -15.91
N LEU A 342 -18.89 13.70 -16.64
CA LEU A 342 -20.18 13.31 -16.06
C LEU A 342 -20.20 11.88 -15.53
N ASP A 343 -19.33 11.01 -16.04
CA ASP A 343 -19.23 9.63 -15.58
C ASP A 343 -18.18 9.44 -14.47
N ASN A 344 -17.50 10.56 -14.10
CA ASN A 344 -16.47 10.59 -13.07
C ASN A 344 -15.32 9.60 -13.35
N SER A 345 -14.96 9.47 -14.62
CA SER A 345 -13.86 8.61 -15.05
C SER A 345 -12.47 9.23 -14.81
N GLY A 346 -12.43 10.54 -14.51
CA GLY A 346 -11.22 11.35 -14.40
C GLY A 346 -10.71 11.87 -15.75
N SER A 347 -11.49 11.65 -16.83
CA SER A 347 -11.15 12.14 -18.18
C SER A 347 -12.40 12.59 -18.90
N VAL A 348 -12.29 13.69 -19.63
CA VAL A 348 -13.38 14.17 -20.50
C VAL A 348 -13.24 13.52 -21.88
N ASP A 349 -14.18 12.64 -22.22
CA ASP A 349 -14.17 11.90 -23.48
C ASP A 349 -15.56 11.79 -24.15
N SER A 350 -15.68 10.92 -25.14
CA SER A 350 -16.94 10.75 -25.89
C SER A 350 -18.09 10.19 -25.05
N THR A 351 -17.80 9.57 -23.91
CA THR A 351 -18.82 9.04 -23.00
C THR A 351 -19.55 10.18 -22.32
N ASP A 352 -18.83 11.21 -21.89
CA ASP A 352 -19.37 12.41 -21.26
C ASP A 352 -20.25 13.20 -22.24
N VAL A 353 -19.79 13.35 -23.48
CA VAL A 353 -20.59 13.93 -24.55
C VAL A 353 -21.93 13.22 -24.71
N PHE A 354 -21.91 11.89 -24.67
CA PHE A 354 -23.12 11.09 -24.75
C PHE A 354 -24.08 11.38 -23.58
N TYR A 355 -23.56 11.46 -22.35
CA TYR A 355 -24.37 11.77 -21.18
C TYR A 355 -24.98 13.18 -21.24
N ILE A 356 -24.18 14.19 -21.67
CA ILE A 356 -24.68 15.57 -21.83
C ILE A 356 -25.78 15.61 -22.91
N LEU A 357 -25.55 14.98 -24.07
CA LEU A 357 -26.55 14.90 -25.14
C LEU A 357 -27.85 14.22 -24.69
N LEU A 358 -27.72 13.13 -23.90
CA LEU A 358 -28.88 12.42 -23.37
C LEU A 358 -29.70 13.32 -22.43
N GLY A 359 -29.04 14.03 -21.52
CA GLY A 359 -29.69 14.97 -20.61
C GLY A 359 -30.35 16.13 -21.32
N VAL A 360 -29.67 16.75 -22.29
CA VAL A 360 -30.26 17.80 -23.13
C VAL A 360 -31.50 17.31 -23.87
N ALA A 361 -31.44 16.07 -24.42
CA ALA A 361 -32.61 15.49 -25.12
C ALA A 361 -33.75 15.18 -24.16
N GLN A 362 -33.49 14.70 -22.96
CA GLN A 362 -34.51 14.45 -21.93
C GLN A 362 -35.17 15.76 -21.47
N ASN A 363 -34.38 16.80 -21.19
CA ASN A 363 -34.88 18.13 -20.80
C ASN A 363 -35.75 18.75 -21.90
N ALA A 364 -35.39 18.59 -23.16
CA ALA A 364 -36.13 19.11 -24.29
C ALA A 364 -37.55 18.54 -24.43
N VAL A 365 -37.77 17.32 -23.93
CA VAL A 365 -39.11 16.68 -23.91
C VAL A 365 -39.78 16.71 -22.53
N GLY A 366 -39.20 17.47 -21.58
CA GLY A 366 -39.76 17.63 -20.22
C GLY A 366 -39.61 16.38 -19.35
N MET A 367 -38.65 15.51 -19.67
CA MET A 367 -38.24 14.38 -18.84
C MET A 367 -37.10 14.82 -17.92
N ASP A 368 -37.14 14.33 -16.69
CA ASP A 368 -36.04 14.51 -15.75
C ASP A 368 -34.79 13.78 -16.26
N SER A 369 -33.65 14.46 -16.34
CA SER A 369 -32.37 13.88 -16.70
C SER A 369 -31.90 12.83 -15.68
N GLY A 370 -32.42 12.89 -14.45
CA GLY A 370 -31.97 12.08 -13.32
C GLY A 370 -30.58 12.46 -12.82
N TRP A 371 -30.05 13.59 -13.27
CA TRP A 371 -28.75 14.09 -12.85
C TRP A 371 -28.78 14.61 -11.41
N THR A 372 -27.64 14.42 -10.73
CA THR A 372 -27.40 15.13 -9.47
C THR A 372 -27.12 16.61 -9.75
N PRO A 373 -27.30 17.49 -8.76
CA PRO A 373 -26.94 18.92 -8.90
C PRO A 373 -25.47 19.12 -9.34
N ALA A 374 -24.58 18.21 -8.94
CA ALA A 374 -23.18 18.24 -9.35
C ALA A 374 -22.99 17.91 -10.83
N GLN A 375 -23.73 16.94 -11.35
CA GLN A 375 -23.70 16.62 -12.79
C GLN A 375 -24.32 17.73 -13.63
N GLU A 376 -25.41 18.36 -13.16
CA GLU A 376 -25.96 19.54 -13.83
C GLU A 376 -24.95 20.68 -13.91
N LYS A 377 -24.25 20.97 -12.80
CA LYS A 377 -23.20 21.98 -12.75
C LYS A 377 -21.99 21.63 -13.63
N ALA A 378 -21.59 20.34 -13.64
CA ALA A 378 -20.47 19.89 -14.48
C ALA A 378 -20.81 19.89 -15.96
N ALA A 379 -22.09 19.74 -16.33
CA ALA A 379 -22.57 19.78 -17.70
C ALA A 379 -22.81 21.20 -18.24
N ASP A 380 -22.99 22.18 -17.36
CA ASP A 380 -23.14 23.62 -17.69
C ASP A 380 -21.75 24.25 -17.87
N ILE A 381 -21.17 24.03 -19.05
CA ILE A 381 -19.78 24.36 -19.35
C ILE A 381 -19.54 25.86 -19.40
N ASP A 382 -20.49 26.62 -19.91
CA ASP A 382 -20.39 28.08 -20.05
C ASP A 382 -20.93 28.83 -18.82
N GLY A 383 -21.43 28.11 -17.80
CA GLY A 383 -21.96 28.71 -16.58
C GLY A 383 -23.24 29.51 -16.79
N SER A 384 -23.97 29.24 -17.88
CA SER A 384 -25.22 29.96 -18.22
C SER A 384 -26.39 29.65 -17.27
N GLY A 385 -26.28 28.57 -16.53
CA GLY A 385 -27.32 28.01 -15.66
C GLY A 385 -28.30 27.10 -16.39
N ALA A 386 -28.03 26.73 -17.62
CA ALA A 386 -28.84 25.81 -18.41
C ALA A 386 -27.92 24.89 -19.25
N VAL A 387 -28.10 23.59 -19.14
CA VAL A 387 -27.36 22.63 -19.98
C VAL A 387 -28.04 22.49 -21.33
N ASP A 388 -27.40 22.93 -22.39
CA ASP A 388 -27.92 22.93 -23.76
C ASP A 388 -26.90 22.48 -24.82
N SER A 389 -27.19 22.74 -26.09
CA SER A 389 -26.30 22.35 -27.19
C SER A 389 -24.99 23.14 -27.25
N THR A 390 -24.92 24.26 -26.53
CA THR A 390 -23.69 25.07 -26.44
C THR A 390 -22.64 24.34 -25.61
N ASP A 391 -23.09 23.75 -24.50
CA ASP A 391 -22.22 22.95 -23.63
C ASP A 391 -21.64 21.74 -24.35
N VAL A 392 -22.49 21.03 -25.10
CA VAL A 392 -22.05 19.92 -25.97
C VAL A 392 -20.98 20.36 -26.94
N PHE A 393 -21.15 21.53 -27.56
CA PHE A 393 -20.16 22.07 -28.49
C PHE A 393 -18.81 22.33 -27.82
N TYR A 394 -18.80 22.91 -26.62
CA TYR A 394 -17.57 23.17 -25.88
C TYR A 394 -16.85 21.89 -25.51
N VAL A 395 -17.56 20.85 -25.07
CA VAL A 395 -16.95 19.54 -24.73
C VAL A 395 -16.34 18.90 -25.97
N LEU A 396 -17.05 18.90 -27.10
CA LEU A 396 -16.50 18.38 -28.36
C LEU A 396 -15.26 19.15 -28.81
N LEU A 397 -15.24 20.48 -28.64
CA LEU A 397 -14.09 21.31 -28.99
C LEU A 397 -12.90 21.01 -28.08
N TYR A 398 -13.13 20.83 -26.77
CA TYR A 398 -12.11 20.42 -25.81
C TYR A 398 -11.46 19.10 -26.20
N ILE A 399 -12.28 18.06 -26.45
CA ILE A 399 -11.81 16.74 -26.86
C ILE A 399 -11.03 16.80 -28.16
N ALA A 400 -11.54 17.53 -29.15
CA ALA A 400 -10.89 17.66 -30.46
C ALA A 400 -9.50 18.32 -30.37
N ARG A 401 -9.35 19.37 -29.56
CA ARG A 401 -8.08 20.08 -29.39
C ARG A 401 -7.07 19.23 -28.66
N ASN A 402 -7.48 18.58 -27.53
CA ASN A 402 -6.61 17.70 -26.77
C ASN A 402 -6.17 16.47 -27.59
N SER A 403 -7.08 15.86 -28.37
CA SER A 403 -6.74 14.75 -29.28
C SER A 403 -5.77 15.16 -30.38
N ALA A 404 -5.76 16.45 -30.77
CA ALA A 404 -4.79 17.00 -31.70
C ALA A 404 -3.44 17.36 -31.04
N GLY A 405 -3.27 17.09 -29.75
CA GLY A 405 -2.06 17.44 -29.00
C GLY A 405 -1.91 18.95 -28.73
N ILE A 406 -3.00 19.69 -28.74
CA ILE A 406 -3.04 21.10 -28.39
C ILE A 406 -3.46 21.19 -26.91
N PRO A 407 -2.55 21.51 -25.97
CA PRO A 407 -2.92 21.71 -24.58
C PRO A 407 -4.03 22.75 -24.48
N THR A 408 -5.14 22.41 -23.84
CA THR A 408 -6.32 23.26 -23.83
C THR A 408 -6.94 23.23 -22.44
N THR A 409 -7.20 24.40 -21.87
CA THR A 409 -7.99 24.56 -20.64
C THR A 409 -9.42 24.97 -21.01
N TRP A 410 -10.35 24.91 -20.06
CA TRP A 410 -11.72 25.38 -20.27
C TRP A 410 -11.77 26.89 -20.52
N GLU A 411 -10.89 27.68 -19.90
CA GLU A 411 -10.74 29.13 -20.12
C GLU A 411 -10.33 29.47 -21.56
N ASP A 412 -9.73 28.53 -22.29
CA ASP A 412 -9.36 28.70 -23.70
C ASP A 412 -10.54 28.44 -24.67
N ILE A 413 -11.64 27.89 -24.15
CA ILE A 413 -12.76 27.40 -24.99
C ILE A 413 -14.05 28.19 -24.76
N VAL A 414 -14.37 28.48 -23.49
CA VAL A 414 -15.51 29.24 -23.03
C VAL A 414 -15.13 30.73 -22.90
#